data_48643eb5555443feadfa76d82444ca27
#
_entry.id   48643eb5555443feadfa76d82444ca27
#
_cell.length_a   1.000
_cell.length_b   1.000
_cell.length_c   1.000
_cell.angle_alpha   90.00
_cell.angle_beta   90.00
_cell.angle_gamma   90.00
#
_symmetry.space_group_name_H-M   'P 1'
#
loop_
_entity.id
_entity.type
_entity.pdbx_description
1 polymer ?
#
loop_
_entity_poly.entity_id
_entity_poly.type
_entity_poly.pdbx_seq_one_letter_code
_entity_poly.pdbx_strand_id
1 'polypeptide(L)'
;MNKVDMFEVECTLNGALAVMQLAIERMADDIAECKTADKEDKGACANAIVAAAENIYCPALDSAFSSLRDLQDKICANDSHR
;
A
#
# COMPACT_ATOMS: atom_id res chain seq x y z
N MET A 1 25.44 18.44 5.38
CA MET A 1 24.14 18.98 4.99
C MET A 1 23.32 17.94 4.21
N ASN A 2 22.13 17.64 4.68
CA ASN A 2 21.32 16.59 4.08
C ASN A 2 20.44 17.15 2.98
N LYS A 3 20.87 16.96 1.74
CA LYS A 3 20.04 17.27 0.60
C LYS A 3 19.19 16.06 0.26
N VAL A 4 17.92 16.28 0.00
CA VAL A 4 17.04 15.23 -0.50
C VAL A 4 17.45 14.94 -1.95
N ASP A 5 17.82 13.70 -2.21
CA ASP A 5 18.19 13.25 -3.54
C ASP A 5 16.92 13.01 -4.34
N MET A 6 16.78 13.69 -5.47
CA MET A 6 15.60 13.53 -6.33
C MET A 6 15.45 12.10 -6.85
N PHE A 7 16.57 11.40 -7.05
CA PHE A 7 16.52 10.00 -7.44
C PHE A 7 15.90 9.13 -6.33
N GLU A 8 16.28 9.39 -5.09
CA GLU A 8 15.71 8.70 -3.93
C GLU A 8 14.22 8.99 -3.82
N VAL A 9 13.82 10.24 -4.04
CA VAL A 9 12.40 10.63 -4.02
C VAL A 9 11.62 9.85 -5.06
N GLU A 10 12.11 9.81 -6.29
CA GLU A 10 11.45 9.07 -7.38
C GLU A 10 11.35 7.59 -7.09
N CYS A 11 12.41 6.97 -6.61
CA CYS A 11 12.40 5.55 -6.28
C CYS A 11 11.40 5.23 -5.16
N THR A 12 11.38 6.06 -4.12
CA THR A 12 10.46 5.87 -3.00
C THR A 12 9.01 6.02 -3.45
N LEU A 13 8.71 7.06 -4.23
CA LEU A 13 7.36 7.28 -4.75
C LEU A 13 6.93 6.14 -5.67
N ASN A 14 7.78 5.74 -6.59
CA ASN A 14 7.47 4.66 -7.52
C ASN A 14 7.24 3.34 -6.79
N GLY A 15 8.06 3.04 -5.79
CA GLY A 15 7.89 1.83 -4.99
C GLY A 15 6.58 1.83 -4.23
N ALA A 16 6.26 2.93 -3.55
CA ALA A 16 5.02 3.06 -2.78
C ALA A 16 3.79 2.98 -3.70
N LEU A 17 3.85 3.66 -4.84
CA LEU A 17 2.74 3.64 -5.81
C LEU A 17 2.53 2.23 -6.37
N ALA A 18 3.61 1.51 -6.67
CA ALA A 18 3.51 0.14 -7.17
C ALA A 18 2.86 -0.79 -6.14
N VAL A 19 3.24 -0.68 -4.88
CA VAL A 19 2.66 -1.49 -3.80
C VAL A 19 1.17 -1.18 -3.65
N MET A 20 0.82 0.11 -3.64
CA MET A 20 -0.57 0.52 -3.51
C MET A 20 -1.41 0.03 -4.69
N GLN A 21 -0.88 0.14 -5.91
CA GLN A 21 -1.58 -0.31 -7.11
C GLN A 21 -1.84 -1.81 -7.07
N LEU A 22 -0.83 -2.60 -6.72
CA LEU A 22 -0.98 -4.05 -6.60
C LEU A 22 -2.02 -4.42 -5.55
N ALA A 23 -2.00 -3.76 -4.40
CA ALA A 23 -2.97 -4.01 -3.34
C ALA A 23 -4.40 -3.71 -3.82
N ILE A 24 -4.58 -2.57 -4.48
CA ILE A 24 -5.89 -2.17 -5.01
C ILE A 24 -6.39 -3.17 -6.05
N GLU A 25 -5.55 -3.58 -6.98
CA GLU A 25 -5.92 -4.53 -8.03
C GLU A 25 -6.30 -5.89 -7.45
N ARG A 26 -5.52 -6.39 -6.51
CA ARG A 26 -5.82 -7.69 -5.88
C ARG A 26 -7.08 -7.63 -5.03
N MET A 27 -7.28 -6.54 -4.30
CA MET A 27 -8.51 -6.36 -3.53
C MET A 27 -9.73 -6.31 -4.45
N ALA A 28 -9.61 -5.62 -5.58
CA ALA A 28 -10.70 -5.55 -6.55
C ALA A 28 -11.04 -6.92 -7.14
N ASP A 29 -10.01 -7.72 -7.44
CA ASP A 29 -10.20 -9.08 -7.95
C ASP A 29 -10.88 -9.98 -6.91
N ASP A 30 -10.43 -9.90 -5.66
CA ASP A 30 -11.00 -10.69 -4.56
C ASP A 30 -12.47 -10.33 -4.35
N ILE A 31 -12.79 -9.04 -4.39
CA ILE A 31 -14.16 -8.57 -4.25
C ILE A 31 -15.03 -9.07 -5.40
N ALA A 32 -14.49 -8.99 -6.63
CA ALA A 32 -15.21 -9.47 -7.81
C ALA A 32 -15.52 -10.96 -7.72
N GLU A 33 -14.54 -11.76 -7.28
CA GLU A 33 -14.74 -13.20 -7.06
C GLU A 33 -15.84 -13.47 -6.03
N CYS A 34 -15.82 -12.73 -4.93
CA CYS A 34 -16.82 -12.90 -3.88
C CYS A 34 -18.22 -12.51 -4.34
N LYS A 35 -18.33 -11.49 -5.19
CA LYS A 35 -19.63 -11.07 -5.73
C LYS A 35 -20.26 -12.14 -6.63
N THR A 36 -19.43 -12.91 -7.34
CA THR A 36 -19.89 -13.95 -8.25
C THR A 36 -19.95 -15.33 -7.60
N ALA A 37 -19.48 -15.47 -6.37
CA ALA A 37 -19.49 -16.73 -5.65
C ALA A 37 -20.92 -17.15 -5.29
N ASP A 38 -21.14 -18.46 -5.24
CA ASP A 38 -22.40 -19.03 -4.79
C ASP A 38 -22.64 -18.69 -3.32
N LYS A 39 -23.90 -18.73 -2.92
CA LYS A 39 -24.32 -18.39 -1.57
C LYS A 39 -23.57 -19.19 -0.50
N GLU A 40 -23.26 -20.44 -0.80
CA GLU A 40 -22.53 -21.34 0.10
C GLU A 40 -21.07 -20.94 0.26
N ASP A 41 -20.49 -20.34 -0.79
CA ASP A 41 -19.08 -19.98 -0.82
C ASP A 41 -18.80 -18.55 -0.33
N LYS A 42 -19.83 -17.73 -0.18
CA LYS A 42 -19.66 -16.32 0.23
C LYS A 42 -19.03 -16.18 1.61
N GLY A 43 -19.33 -17.07 2.53
CA GLY A 43 -18.73 -17.06 3.85
C GLY A 43 -17.21 -17.34 3.79
N ALA A 44 -16.85 -18.34 2.98
CA ALA A 44 -15.42 -18.67 2.77
C ALA A 44 -14.70 -17.53 2.07
N CYS A 45 -15.33 -16.90 1.08
CA CYS A 45 -14.77 -15.72 0.39
C CYS A 45 -14.55 -14.56 1.35
N ALA A 46 -15.53 -14.27 2.20
CA ALA A 46 -15.42 -13.20 3.19
C ALA A 46 -14.26 -13.46 4.15
N ASN A 47 -14.12 -14.69 4.63
CA ASN A 47 -13.02 -15.06 5.50
C ASN A 47 -11.67 -14.93 4.80
N ALA A 48 -11.61 -15.33 3.52
CA ALA A 48 -10.38 -15.20 2.74
C ALA A 48 -10.00 -13.74 2.55
N ILE A 49 -10.96 -12.85 2.30
CA ILE A 49 -10.70 -11.42 2.15
C ILE A 49 -10.20 -10.83 3.48
N VAL A 50 -10.82 -11.19 4.59
CA VAL A 50 -10.38 -10.72 5.92
C VAL A 50 -8.95 -11.18 6.18
N ALA A 51 -8.65 -12.45 5.93
CA ALA A 51 -7.29 -12.98 6.12
C ALA A 51 -6.28 -12.27 5.22
N ALA A 52 -6.63 -12.04 3.96
CA ALA A 52 -5.76 -11.33 3.02
C ALA A 52 -5.55 -9.87 3.46
N ALA A 53 -6.59 -9.21 3.94
CA ALA A 53 -6.48 -7.85 4.44
C ALA A 53 -5.52 -7.77 5.62
N GLU A 54 -5.65 -8.69 6.58
CA GLU A 54 -4.79 -8.71 7.77
C GLU A 54 -3.34 -9.05 7.44
N ASN A 55 -3.12 -10.02 6.56
CA ASN A 55 -1.79 -10.60 6.36
C ASN A 55 -1.04 -10.04 5.15
N ILE A 56 -1.74 -9.45 4.20
CA ILE A 56 -1.14 -8.98 2.95
C ILE A 56 -1.41 -7.49 2.74
N TYR A 57 -2.69 -7.09 2.66
CA TYR A 57 -3.03 -5.74 2.22
C TYR A 57 -2.70 -4.67 3.25
N CYS A 58 -3.12 -4.85 4.48
CA CYS A 58 -2.82 -3.87 5.53
C CYS A 58 -1.33 -3.74 5.78
N PRO A 59 -0.56 -4.83 5.92
CA PRO A 59 0.90 -4.70 6.06
C PRO A 59 1.57 -4.03 4.86
N ALA A 60 1.14 -4.36 3.64
CA ALA A 60 1.70 -3.76 2.43
C ALA A 60 1.42 -2.26 2.36
N LEU A 61 0.16 -1.86 2.63
CA LEU A 61 -0.23 -0.46 2.63
C LEU A 61 0.45 0.31 3.76
N ASP A 62 0.60 -0.31 4.92
CA ASP A 62 1.30 0.30 6.04
C ASP A 62 2.78 0.53 5.70
N SER A 63 3.41 -0.42 5.03
CA SER A 63 4.80 -0.28 4.57
C SER A 63 4.93 0.87 3.58
N ALA A 64 4.02 0.97 2.60
CA ALA A 64 4.02 2.07 1.64
C ALA A 64 3.79 3.41 2.33
N PHE A 65 2.84 3.45 3.27
CA PHE A 65 2.55 4.65 4.06
C PHE A 65 3.77 5.10 4.85
N SER A 66 4.44 4.16 5.52
CA SER A 66 5.63 4.46 6.31
C SER A 66 6.76 5.02 5.44
N SER A 67 6.96 4.44 4.26
CA SER A 67 7.97 4.93 3.32
C SER A 67 7.68 6.36 2.88
N LEU A 68 6.41 6.66 2.59
CA LEU A 68 6.02 8.02 2.20
C LEU A 68 6.15 9.00 3.35
N ARG A 69 5.81 8.57 4.54
CA ARG A 69 5.94 9.41 5.73
C ARG A 69 7.40 9.75 6.03
N ASP A 70 8.28 8.76 5.93
CA ASP A 70 9.71 8.98 6.11
C ASP A 70 10.25 9.98 5.07
N LEU A 71 9.79 9.84 3.84
CA LEU A 71 10.17 10.77 2.77
C LEU A 71 9.67 12.18 3.08
N GLN A 72 8.42 12.30 3.53
CA GLN A 72 7.85 13.58 3.93
C GLN A 72 8.66 14.23 5.04
N ASP A 73 9.04 13.46 6.05
CA ASP A 73 9.84 13.95 7.17
C ASP A 73 11.20 14.45 6.70
N LYS A 74 11.84 13.75 5.76
CA LYS A 74 13.10 14.17 5.17
C LYS A 74 12.96 15.49 4.42
N ILE A 75 11.91 15.62 3.64
CA ILE A 75 11.64 16.85 2.87
C ILE A 75 11.38 18.01 3.82
N CYS A 76 10.54 17.79 4.85
CA CYS A 76 10.23 18.84 5.83
C CYS A 76 11.46 19.25 6.63
N ALA A 77 12.29 18.29 7.04
CA ALA A 77 13.53 18.57 7.76
C ALA A 77 14.48 19.39 6.89
N ASN A 78 14.57 19.06 5.60
CA ASN A 78 15.43 19.80 4.65
C ASN A 78 14.93 21.23 4.47
N ASP A 79 13.61 21.42 4.41
CA ASP A 79 12.99 22.74 4.31
C ASP A 79 13.21 23.58 5.56
N SER A 80 13.18 22.96 6.75
CA SER A 80 13.36 23.66 8.02
C SER A 80 14.73 24.28 8.19
N HIS A 81 15.70 23.85 7.40
CA HIS A 81 17.07 24.33 7.49
C HIS A 81 17.37 25.51 6.58
N ARG A 82 16.40 26.08 5.95
CA ARG A 82 16.57 27.26 5.12
C ARG A 82 16.76 28.53 5.93
#